data_20d19b373b54a06f7d3a0952ef6e9bdf
#
_entry.id   20d19b373b54a06f7d3a0952ef6e9bdf
#
_cell.length_a   1.000
_cell.length_b   1.000
_cell.length_c   1.000
_cell.angle_alpha   90.00
_cell.angle_beta   90.00
_cell.angle_gamma   90.00
#
_symmetry.space_group_name_H-M   'P 1'
#
loop_
_entity.id
_entity.type
_entity.pdbx_description
1 polymer ?
#
loop_
_entity_poly.entity_id
_entity_poly.type
_entity_poly.pdbx_seq_one_letter_code
_entity_poly.pdbx_strand_id
1 'polypeptide(L)'
;MPIVNGYCTLNEIKAAARIPQSDTQDDTLLELAVESASRSIDAHCARHFYQSGTATRYYVPASRIVCDIDDVAGTALTVEISSSADQVYDITLNNSTDLQLEPLNRRSVGLAFPATRLRMIGDYSFTTTLDAEATVRVTANFGYGTAVPTEVKQACIVLASRLYKRFDSPLGVAGFGDLGAMRVSRVDPDVQSILQPFVHAQAYGIA
;
A
#
# COMPACT_ATOMS: atom_id res chain seq x y z
N MET A 1 -5.03 -19.93 -10.16
CA MET A 1 -4.81 -19.70 -8.70
C MET A 1 -5.70 -18.51 -8.33
N PRO A 2 -6.57 -18.61 -7.33
CA PRO A 2 -7.48 -17.50 -7.06
C PRO A 2 -6.71 -16.24 -6.70
N ILE A 3 -7.22 -15.08 -7.13
CA ILE A 3 -6.65 -13.78 -6.80
C ILE A 3 -6.76 -13.55 -5.28
N VAL A 4 -5.64 -13.29 -4.63
CA VAL A 4 -5.57 -12.98 -3.19
C VAL A 4 -5.08 -11.55 -3.01
N ASN A 5 -5.94 -10.66 -2.50
CA ASN A 5 -5.61 -9.24 -2.32
C ASN A 5 -5.20 -8.50 -3.62
N GLY A 6 -5.74 -8.93 -4.75
CA GLY A 6 -5.55 -8.26 -6.03
C GLY A 6 -6.29 -6.92 -6.10
N TYR A 7 -5.77 -5.98 -6.87
CA TYR A 7 -6.33 -4.63 -7.00
C TYR A 7 -7.35 -4.50 -8.12
N CYS A 8 -7.49 -5.50 -8.95
CA CYS A 8 -8.63 -5.67 -9.87
C CYS A 8 -9.09 -7.13 -9.88
N THR A 9 -10.29 -7.33 -10.39
CA THR A 9 -10.91 -8.66 -10.49
C THR A 9 -10.61 -9.31 -11.85
N LEU A 10 -10.79 -10.63 -11.93
CA LEU A 10 -10.68 -11.37 -13.19
C LEU A 10 -11.65 -10.81 -14.25
N ASN A 11 -12.86 -10.45 -13.85
CA ASN A 11 -13.86 -9.88 -14.76
C ASN A 11 -13.44 -8.51 -15.31
N GLU A 12 -12.81 -7.67 -14.49
CA GLU A 12 -12.31 -6.36 -14.92
C GLU A 12 -11.15 -6.47 -15.91
N ILE A 13 -10.21 -7.39 -15.68
CA ILE A 13 -9.11 -7.60 -16.60
C ILE A 13 -9.58 -8.23 -17.91
N LYS A 14 -10.52 -9.19 -17.89
CA LYS A 14 -11.13 -9.74 -19.11
C LYS A 14 -11.82 -8.65 -19.93
N ALA A 15 -12.60 -7.79 -19.29
CA ALA A 15 -13.26 -6.67 -19.95
C ALA A 15 -12.25 -5.72 -20.61
N ALA A 16 -11.15 -5.39 -19.92
CA ALA A 16 -10.08 -4.55 -20.45
C ALA A 16 -9.33 -5.20 -21.63
N ALA A 17 -9.11 -6.51 -21.55
CA ALA A 17 -8.49 -7.30 -22.63
C ALA A 17 -9.45 -7.65 -23.78
N ARG A 18 -10.75 -7.31 -23.66
CA ARG A 18 -11.83 -7.68 -24.61
C ARG A 18 -12.01 -9.20 -24.74
N ILE A 19 -11.78 -9.95 -23.68
CA ILE A 19 -12.01 -11.38 -23.58
C ILE A 19 -13.43 -11.60 -23.05
N PRO A 20 -14.25 -12.47 -23.70
CA PRO A 20 -15.58 -12.81 -23.20
C PRO A 20 -15.49 -13.42 -21.79
N GLN A 21 -16.45 -13.09 -20.92
CA GLN A 21 -16.47 -13.61 -19.54
C GLN A 21 -16.62 -15.15 -19.50
N SER A 22 -17.24 -15.73 -20.53
CA SER A 22 -17.43 -17.17 -20.69
C SER A 22 -16.18 -17.92 -21.15
N ASP A 23 -15.19 -17.22 -21.67
CA ASP A 23 -13.91 -17.79 -22.07
C ASP A 23 -13.02 -17.94 -20.83
N THR A 24 -12.72 -19.18 -20.46
CA THR A 24 -11.94 -19.52 -19.25
C THR A 24 -10.55 -20.06 -19.57
N GLN A 25 -10.15 -20.05 -20.85
CA GLN A 25 -8.93 -20.69 -21.31
C GLN A 25 -7.68 -20.08 -20.64
N ASP A 26 -7.65 -18.74 -20.51
CA ASP A 26 -6.52 -17.98 -19.98
C ASP A 26 -6.72 -17.46 -18.56
N ASP A 27 -7.76 -17.91 -17.85
CA ASP A 27 -8.09 -17.39 -16.51
C ASP A 27 -6.92 -17.49 -15.53
N THR A 28 -6.21 -18.61 -15.53
CA THR A 28 -5.05 -18.79 -14.64
C THR A 28 -3.91 -17.81 -14.95
N LEU A 29 -3.67 -17.51 -16.23
CA LEU A 29 -2.65 -16.53 -16.63
C LEU A 29 -3.06 -15.11 -16.30
N LEU A 30 -4.34 -14.79 -16.47
CA LEU A 30 -4.91 -13.48 -16.09
C LEU A 30 -4.86 -13.27 -14.57
N GLU A 31 -5.23 -14.27 -13.78
CA GLU A 31 -5.13 -14.23 -12.32
C GLU A 31 -3.68 -13.99 -11.87
N LEU A 32 -2.71 -14.70 -12.44
CA LEU A 32 -1.29 -14.52 -12.16
C LEU A 32 -0.81 -13.11 -12.55
N ALA A 33 -1.28 -12.60 -13.69
CA ALA A 33 -0.94 -11.25 -14.13
C ALA A 33 -1.48 -10.17 -13.17
N VAL A 34 -2.71 -10.34 -12.66
CA VAL A 34 -3.32 -9.43 -11.66
C VAL A 34 -2.53 -9.46 -10.34
N GLU A 35 -2.19 -10.66 -9.83
CA GLU A 35 -1.39 -10.78 -8.61
C GLU A 35 -0.02 -10.13 -8.76
N SER A 36 0.68 -10.40 -9.86
CA SER A 36 2.00 -9.83 -10.14
C SER A 36 1.96 -8.31 -10.29
N ALA A 37 0.94 -7.78 -10.96
CA ALA A 37 0.71 -6.35 -11.09
C ALA A 37 0.45 -5.70 -9.72
N SER A 38 -0.39 -6.31 -8.90
CA SER A 38 -0.72 -5.80 -7.56
C SER A 38 0.51 -5.74 -6.66
N ARG A 39 1.33 -6.79 -6.63
CA ARG A 39 2.59 -6.80 -5.85
C ARG A 39 3.63 -5.81 -6.39
N SER A 40 3.66 -5.59 -7.71
CA SER A 40 4.52 -4.56 -8.30
C SER A 40 4.10 -3.15 -7.89
N ILE A 41 2.80 -2.90 -7.76
CA ILE A 41 2.27 -1.63 -7.23
C ILE A 41 2.63 -1.45 -5.76
N ASP A 42 2.49 -2.51 -4.92
CA ASP A 42 2.90 -2.45 -3.52
C ASP A 42 4.38 -2.08 -3.38
N ALA A 43 5.23 -2.74 -4.14
CA ALA A 43 6.67 -2.48 -4.13
C ALA A 43 7.00 -1.06 -4.59
N HIS A 44 6.30 -0.54 -5.62
CA HIS A 44 6.50 0.82 -6.12
C HIS A 44 6.04 1.89 -5.12
N CYS A 45 4.88 1.67 -4.49
CA CYS A 45 4.30 2.62 -3.56
C CYS A 45 4.83 2.47 -2.13
N ALA A 46 5.61 1.41 -1.82
CA ALA A 46 6.06 1.02 -0.50
C ALA A 46 4.90 0.92 0.51
N ARG A 47 3.75 0.44 0.06
CA ARG A 47 2.54 0.22 0.86
C ARG A 47 1.60 -0.77 0.17
N HIS A 48 0.66 -1.33 0.94
CA HIS A 48 -0.40 -2.16 0.38
C HIS A 48 -1.76 -1.48 0.51
N PHE A 49 -2.62 -1.66 -0.51
CA PHE A 49 -3.90 -0.98 -0.61
C PHE A 49 -5.08 -1.81 -0.12
N TYR A 50 -4.85 -3.02 0.36
CA TYR A 50 -5.85 -3.86 1.04
C TYR A 50 -5.68 -3.79 2.56
N GLN A 51 -6.71 -4.17 3.30
CA GLN A 51 -6.61 -4.35 4.74
C GLN A 51 -6.15 -5.77 5.08
N SER A 52 -5.09 -5.87 5.87
CA SER A 52 -4.50 -7.16 6.26
C SER A 52 -5.21 -7.85 7.44
N GLY A 53 -6.31 -7.27 7.91
CA GLY A 53 -6.97 -7.69 9.16
C GLY A 53 -6.33 -7.04 10.38
N THR A 54 -6.93 -7.31 11.57
CA THR A 54 -6.38 -6.79 12.82
C THR A 54 -5.08 -7.49 13.16
N ALA A 55 -4.04 -6.71 13.36
CA ALA A 55 -2.71 -7.18 13.72
C ALA A 55 -2.08 -6.27 14.78
N THR A 56 -1.10 -6.79 15.50
CA THR A 56 -0.29 -6.02 16.43
C THR A 56 1.09 -5.82 15.84
N ARG A 57 1.56 -4.56 15.82
CA ARG A 57 2.89 -4.18 15.32
C ARG A 57 3.60 -3.33 16.37
N TYR A 58 4.92 -3.37 16.31
CA TYR A 58 5.81 -2.70 17.25
C TYR A 58 6.61 -1.63 16.54
N TYR A 59 6.76 -0.45 17.15
CA TYR A 59 7.39 0.70 16.52
C TYR A 59 8.40 1.36 17.46
N VAL A 60 9.45 1.86 16.85
CA VAL A 60 10.44 2.73 17.49
C VAL A 60 9.97 4.17 17.29
N PRO A 61 9.70 4.95 18.34
CA PRO A 61 9.29 6.32 18.19
C PRO A 61 10.45 7.19 17.66
N ALA A 62 10.15 8.06 16.70
CA ALA A 62 11.12 9.00 16.14
C ALA A 62 11.52 10.08 17.16
N SER A 63 10.64 10.39 18.10
CA SER A 63 10.88 11.33 19.20
C SER A 63 9.91 11.08 20.35
N ARG A 64 10.05 11.83 21.44
CA ARG A 64 9.13 11.75 22.58
C ARG A 64 7.67 12.08 22.25
N ILE A 65 7.43 12.74 21.12
CA ILE A 65 6.09 13.19 20.71
C ILE A 65 5.63 12.65 19.36
N VAL A 66 6.49 11.94 18.62
CA VAL A 66 6.18 11.45 17.28
C VAL A 66 6.61 10.00 17.12
N CYS A 67 5.69 9.19 16.60
CA CYS A 67 5.93 7.81 16.18
C CYS A 67 5.34 7.59 14.78
N ASP A 68 6.18 7.24 13.82
CA ASP A 68 5.71 6.84 12.50
C ASP A 68 5.22 5.40 12.55
N ILE A 69 4.10 5.14 11.89
CA ILE A 69 3.44 3.83 11.85
C ILE A 69 3.08 3.45 10.42
N ASP A 70 2.78 2.19 10.21
CA ASP A 70 2.20 1.73 8.94
C ASP A 70 0.79 2.30 8.74
N ASP A 71 0.33 2.26 7.49
CA ASP A 71 -0.98 2.77 7.09
C ASP A 71 -2.13 2.23 7.93
N VAL A 72 -2.90 3.12 8.54
CA VAL A 72 -4.14 2.81 9.26
C VAL A 72 -5.29 3.61 8.67
N ALA A 73 -6.23 2.92 8.02
CA ALA A 73 -7.33 3.57 7.27
C ALA A 73 -8.35 4.29 8.16
N GLY A 74 -8.56 3.80 9.36
CA GLY A 74 -9.57 4.30 10.29
C GLY A 74 -8.98 5.07 11.48
N THR A 75 -9.79 5.14 12.52
CA THR A 75 -9.42 5.67 13.84
C THR A 75 -9.48 4.59 14.92
N ALA A 76 -9.93 3.39 14.55
CA ALA A 76 -10.03 2.25 15.45
C ALA A 76 -8.65 1.58 15.56
N LEU A 77 -7.88 1.99 16.55
CA LEU A 77 -6.61 1.40 16.92
C LEU A 77 -6.45 1.45 18.43
N THR A 78 -5.65 0.52 18.95
CA THR A 78 -5.19 0.52 20.35
C THR A 78 -3.69 0.82 20.33
N VAL A 79 -3.28 1.82 21.08
CA VAL A 79 -1.87 2.20 21.21
C VAL A 79 -1.46 2.03 22.65
N GLU A 80 -0.40 1.29 22.87
CA GLU A 80 0.17 1.01 24.18
C GLU A 80 1.66 1.37 24.14
N ILE A 81 2.15 1.91 25.23
CA ILE A 81 3.56 2.29 25.36
C ILE A 81 4.22 1.59 26.54
N SER A 82 5.51 1.31 26.41
CA SER A 82 6.35 0.86 27.50
C SER A 82 6.97 2.07 28.18
N SER A 83 6.63 2.28 29.45
CA SER A 83 7.14 3.43 30.22
C SER A 83 8.62 3.28 30.59
N SER A 84 9.10 2.05 30.75
CA SER A 84 10.44 1.72 31.23
C SER A 84 11.37 1.14 30.15
N ALA A 85 10.90 1.04 28.89
CA ALA A 85 11.62 0.41 27.79
C ALA A 85 12.06 -1.06 28.06
N ASP A 86 11.27 -1.77 28.86
CA ASP A 86 11.49 -3.17 29.23
C ASP A 86 10.62 -4.14 28.43
N GLN A 87 10.01 -3.65 27.33
CA GLN A 87 9.05 -4.36 26.46
C GLN A 87 7.75 -4.77 27.19
N VAL A 88 7.51 -4.24 28.39
CA VAL A 88 6.20 -4.31 29.06
C VAL A 88 5.39 -3.08 28.66
N TYR A 89 4.30 -3.27 27.94
CA TYR A 89 3.42 -2.20 27.45
C TYR A 89 2.35 -1.93 28.50
N ASP A 90 2.70 -1.12 29.47
CA ASP A 90 1.95 -0.87 30.72
C ASP A 90 0.96 0.28 30.62
N ILE A 91 1.08 1.17 29.64
CA ILE A 91 0.21 2.33 29.47
C ILE A 91 -0.56 2.21 28.16
N THR A 92 -1.89 2.17 28.25
CA THR A 92 -2.79 2.26 27.09
C THR A 92 -3.21 3.72 26.89
N LEU A 93 -2.95 4.27 25.70
CA LEU A 93 -3.25 5.67 25.37
C LEU A 93 -4.67 5.82 24.85
N ASN A 94 -5.32 6.93 25.19
CA ASN A 94 -6.61 7.30 24.65
C ASN A 94 -6.42 8.05 23.31
N ASN A 95 -7.02 7.52 22.24
CA ASN A 95 -6.89 8.07 20.91
C ASN A 95 -7.49 9.48 20.72
N SER A 96 -8.32 9.95 21.66
CA SER A 96 -9.00 11.24 21.57
C SER A 96 -8.31 12.34 22.39
N THR A 97 -7.66 11.96 23.51
CA THR A 97 -7.08 12.92 24.46
C THR A 97 -5.56 12.92 24.45
N ASP A 98 -4.95 11.77 24.17
CA ASP A 98 -3.52 11.57 24.31
C ASP A 98 -2.81 11.53 22.98
N LEU A 99 -3.54 11.17 21.90
CA LEU A 99 -2.99 10.98 20.57
C LEU A 99 -3.74 11.77 19.49
N GLN A 100 -2.99 12.23 18.52
CA GLN A 100 -3.47 12.78 17.26
C GLN A 100 -2.93 11.97 16.10
N LEU A 101 -3.85 11.50 15.24
CA LEU A 101 -3.50 10.76 14.03
C LEU A 101 -3.16 11.75 12.90
N GLU A 102 -2.01 11.60 12.30
CA GLU A 102 -1.56 12.42 11.17
C GLU A 102 -1.44 11.61 9.86
N PRO A 103 -1.67 12.28 8.70
CA PRO A 103 -2.01 13.68 8.47
C PRO A 103 -3.42 14.04 8.97
N LEU A 104 -3.59 15.24 9.53
CA LEU A 104 -4.87 15.68 10.10
C LEU A 104 -6.00 15.70 9.07
N ASN A 105 -5.77 16.36 7.95
CA ASN A 105 -6.77 16.60 6.91
C ASN A 105 -6.73 15.54 5.79
N ARG A 106 -6.36 14.31 6.15
CA ARG A 106 -6.15 13.21 5.21
C ARG A 106 -7.35 12.82 4.33
N ARG A 107 -8.54 13.35 4.60
CA ARG A 107 -9.77 13.11 3.85
C ARG A 107 -10.32 14.33 3.11
N SER A 108 -9.61 15.47 3.17
CA SER A 108 -10.15 16.75 2.67
C SER A 108 -9.84 17.06 1.20
N VAL A 109 -8.98 16.30 0.54
CA VAL A 109 -8.47 16.62 -0.80
C VAL A 109 -9.03 15.71 -1.89
N GLY A 110 -10.18 15.07 -1.65
CA GLY A 110 -10.78 14.12 -2.62
C GLY A 110 -10.17 12.73 -2.60
N LEU A 111 -8.95 12.57 -2.07
CA LEU A 111 -8.32 11.28 -1.79
C LEU A 111 -8.32 11.03 -0.29
N ALA A 112 -8.78 9.84 0.12
CA ALA A 112 -8.71 9.43 1.52
C ALA A 112 -7.36 8.76 1.78
N PHE A 113 -6.47 9.44 2.49
CA PHE A 113 -5.18 8.88 2.90
C PHE A 113 -5.31 8.18 4.28
N PRO A 114 -4.56 7.12 4.55
CA PRO A 114 -4.47 6.50 5.87
C PRO A 114 -3.72 7.41 6.85
N ALA A 115 -3.84 7.12 8.14
CA ALA A 115 -2.92 7.66 9.13
C ALA A 115 -1.60 6.90 9.04
N THR A 116 -0.49 7.63 9.09
CA THR A 116 0.87 7.10 9.01
C THR A 116 1.75 7.55 10.16
N ARG A 117 1.18 8.33 11.08
CA ARG A 117 1.91 8.90 12.21
C ARG A 117 1.01 9.13 13.41
N LEU A 118 1.56 8.84 14.57
CA LEU A 118 1.00 9.18 15.87
C LEU A 118 1.74 10.38 16.43
N ARG A 119 0.98 11.39 16.85
CA ARG A 119 1.51 12.52 17.61
C ARG A 119 0.93 12.52 19.01
N MET A 120 1.79 12.61 20.01
CA MET A 120 1.40 12.80 21.40
C MET A 120 0.87 14.22 21.62
N ILE A 121 -0.30 14.35 22.21
CA ILE A 121 -0.96 15.65 22.49
C ILE A 121 -1.34 15.81 23.97
N GLY A 122 -1.38 14.75 24.74
CA GLY A 122 -1.67 14.75 26.16
C GLY A 122 -0.42 14.84 27.04
N ASP A 123 -0.56 14.44 28.29
CA ASP A 123 0.51 14.53 29.29
C ASP A 123 1.57 13.42 29.18
N TYR A 124 1.31 12.41 28.33
CA TYR A 124 2.25 11.33 28.09
C TYR A 124 3.34 11.69 27.08
N SER A 125 4.38 10.89 27.05
CA SER A 125 5.43 10.96 26.02
C SER A 125 5.87 9.55 25.64
N PHE A 126 6.26 9.36 24.38
CA PHE A 126 6.90 8.12 23.95
C PHE A 126 8.26 7.96 24.65
N THR A 127 8.55 6.75 25.09
CA THR A 127 9.86 6.42 25.63
C THR A 127 10.83 6.18 24.48
N THR A 128 11.89 6.97 24.44
CA THR A 128 12.96 6.85 23.43
C THR A 128 14.19 6.29 24.10
N THR A 129 14.84 5.30 23.47
CA THR A 129 16.07 4.69 23.95
C THR A 129 17.22 4.94 22.98
N LEU A 130 18.45 4.88 23.47
CA LEU A 130 19.65 5.02 22.63
C LEU A 130 19.81 3.84 21.65
N ASP A 131 19.31 2.67 22.05
CA ASP A 131 19.39 1.43 21.25
C ASP A 131 18.21 1.27 20.28
N ALA A 132 17.39 2.31 20.11
CA ALA A 132 16.22 2.31 19.23
C ALA A 132 15.26 1.12 19.47
N GLU A 133 14.94 0.86 20.72
CA GLU A 133 14.00 -0.20 21.10
C GLU A 133 12.55 0.16 20.72
N ALA A 134 11.78 -0.85 20.35
CA ALA A 134 10.37 -0.70 20.04
C ALA A 134 9.55 -0.52 21.33
N THR A 135 9.29 0.71 21.70
CA THR A 135 8.55 1.08 22.92
C THR A 135 7.07 1.41 22.67
N VAL A 136 6.62 1.33 21.43
CA VAL A 136 5.23 1.56 21.04
C VAL A 136 4.65 0.31 20.40
N ARG A 137 3.51 -0.13 20.93
CA ARG A 137 2.72 -1.26 20.42
C ARG A 137 1.40 -0.72 19.86
N VAL A 138 1.11 -1.03 18.61
CA VAL A 138 -0.14 -0.63 17.96
C VAL A 138 -0.89 -1.85 17.47
N THR A 139 -2.13 -2.00 17.90
CA THR A 139 -3.07 -3.00 17.41
C THR A 139 -4.12 -2.30 16.56
N ALA A 140 -4.14 -2.58 15.26
CA ALA A 140 -5.03 -1.94 14.30
C ALA A 140 -5.31 -2.86 13.10
N ASN A 141 -6.26 -2.45 12.26
CA ASN A 141 -6.43 -3.01 10.93
C ASN A 141 -5.56 -2.20 9.95
N PHE A 142 -4.38 -2.73 9.64
CA PHE A 142 -3.40 -2.05 8.80
C PHE A 142 -3.76 -2.15 7.32
N GLY A 143 -3.43 -1.11 6.58
CA GLY A 143 -3.63 -0.96 5.15
C GLY A 143 -4.18 0.40 4.77
N TYR A 144 -4.13 0.71 3.47
CA TYR A 144 -4.50 2.03 2.95
C TYR A 144 -5.97 2.39 3.20
N GLY A 145 -6.89 1.45 2.95
CA GLY A 145 -8.32 1.69 3.06
C GLY A 145 -9.16 0.42 2.98
N THR A 146 -10.46 0.57 3.19
CA THR A 146 -11.43 -0.53 3.04
C THR A 146 -11.69 -0.90 1.58
N ALA A 147 -11.37 0.00 0.66
CA ALA A 147 -11.47 -0.21 -0.78
C ALA A 147 -10.22 0.31 -1.47
N VAL A 148 -9.81 -0.37 -2.53
CA VAL A 148 -8.70 0.05 -3.38
C VAL A 148 -9.08 1.33 -4.13
N PRO A 149 -8.26 2.39 -4.12
CA PRO A 149 -8.51 3.60 -4.92
C PRO A 149 -8.68 3.29 -6.41
N THR A 150 -9.56 4.02 -7.07
CA THR A 150 -9.87 3.81 -8.50
C THR A 150 -8.62 3.94 -9.37
N GLU A 151 -7.73 4.85 -9.03
CA GLU A 151 -6.47 5.11 -9.72
C GLU A 151 -5.52 3.91 -9.60
N VAL A 152 -5.42 3.32 -8.41
CA VAL A 152 -4.62 2.12 -8.16
C VAL A 152 -5.20 0.92 -8.91
N LYS A 153 -6.53 0.79 -8.93
CA LYS A 153 -7.22 -0.23 -9.73
C LYS A 153 -6.91 -0.06 -11.23
N GLN A 154 -6.99 1.16 -11.75
CA GLN A 154 -6.66 1.48 -13.14
C GLN A 154 -5.21 1.11 -13.47
N ALA A 155 -4.27 1.48 -12.61
CA ALA A 155 -2.86 1.11 -12.75
C ALA A 155 -2.67 -0.42 -12.78
N CYS A 156 -3.36 -1.14 -11.91
CA CYS A 156 -3.33 -2.60 -11.87
C CYS A 156 -3.82 -3.22 -13.19
N ILE A 157 -4.96 -2.75 -13.71
CA ILE A 157 -5.52 -3.25 -14.99
C ILE A 157 -4.53 -3.02 -16.14
N VAL A 158 -3.90 -1.85 -16.21
CA VAL A 158 -2.91 -1.54 -17.26
C VAL A 158 -1.69 -2.46 -17.15
N LEU A 159 -1.13 -2.59 -15.94
CA LEU A 159 0.04 -3.46 -15.71
C LEU A 159 -0.27 -4.93 -15.97
N ALA A 160 -1.40 -5.44 -15.45
CA ALA A 160 -1.82 -6.82 -15.65
C ALA A 160 -2.05 -7.14 -17.13
N SER A 161 -2.69 -6.22 -17.88
CA SER A 161 -2.89 -6.37 -19.34
C SER A 161 -1.55 -6.44 -20.07
N ARG A 162 -0.54 -5.67 -19.65
CA ARG A 162 0.80 -5.72 -20.25
C ARG A 162 1.52 -7.02 -19.94
N LEU A 163 1.43 -7.48 -18.69
CA LEU A 163 2.02 -8.76 -18.28
C LEU A 163 1.40 -9.92 -19.06
N TYR A 164 0.07 -9.95 -19.16
CA TYR A 164 -0.63 -10.96 -19.94
C TYR A 164 -0.18 -10.99 -21.42
N LYS A 165 -0.17 -9.84 -22.09
CA LYS A 165 0.28 -9.76 -23.51
C LYS A 165 1.74 -10.16 -23.73
N ARG A 166 2.58 -10.12 -22.70
CA ARG A 166 4.00 -10.54 -22.79
C ARG A 166 4.15 -12.06 -22.86
N PHE A 167 3.18 -12.86 -22.43
CA PHE A 167 3.23 -14.31 -22.61
C PHE A 167 3.30 -14.68 -24.09
N ASP A 168 2.61 -13.94 -24.97
CA ASP A 168 2.60 -14.17 -26.41
C ASP A 168 3.77 -13.48 -27.15
N SER A 169 4.49 -12.57 -26.49
CA SER A 169 5.60 -11.80 -27.08
C SER A 169 6.84 -11.83 -26.19
N PRO A 170 7.51 -12.97 -26.01
CA PRO A 170 8.61 -13.14 -25.06
C PRO A 170 9.84 -12.26 -25.33
N LEU A 171 10.02 -11.76 -26.56
CA LEU A 171 11.17 -10.96 -26.96
C LEU A 171 10.99 -9.44 -26.72
N GLY A 172 9.84 -9.01 -26.22
CA GLY A 172 9.58 -7.59 -25.91
C GLY A 172 9.62 -6.65 -27.13
N VAL A 173 9.48 -7.20 -28.35
CA VAL A 173 9.43 -6.45 -29.62
C VAL A 173 7.98 -6.45 -30.10
N ALA A 174 7.35 -5.28 -30.09
CA ALA A 174 6.04 -5.09 -30.68
C ALA A 174 6.23 -4.68 -32.15
N GLY A 175 6.04 -5.65 -33.06
CA GLY A 175 5.92 -5.42 -34.48
C GLY A 175 7.26 -5.42 -35.27
N PHE A 176 7.32 -6.26 -36.27
CA PHE A 176 8.23 -6.13 -37.42
C PHE A 176 7.46 -5.39 -38.51
N GLY A 177 7.59 -4.09 -38.55
CA GLY A 177 7.13 -3.26 -39.68
C GLY A 177 8.26 -2.40 -40.17
N ASP A 178 8.11 -1.81 -41.38
CA ASP A 178 9.09 -0.97 -42.07
C ASP A 178 9.67 0.22 -41.24
N LEU A 179 9.24 0.44 -40.04
CA LEU A 179 9.65 1.53 -39.14
C LEU A 179 10.63 1.14 -38.04
N GLY A 180 11.20 -0.08 -38.05
CA GLY A 180 12.17 -0.54 -37.05
C GLY A 180 11.55 -1.06 -35.75
N ALA A 181 12.34 -1.76 -34.94
CA ALA A 181 11.91 -2.34 -33.68
C ALA A 181 11.63 -1.24 -32.63
N MET A 182 10.37 -1.01 -32.29
CA MET A 182 10.00 -0.14 -31.17
C MET A 182 10.25 -0.88 -29.84
N ARG A 183 11.21 -0.38 -29.08
CA ARG A 183 11.49 -0.87 -27.74
C ARG A 183 10.38 -0.43 -26.79
N VAL A 184 9.61 -1.38 -26.26
CA VAL A 184 8.63 -1.08 -25.23
C VAL A 184 9.37 -0.73 -23.94
N SER A 185 9.12 0.46 -23.38
CA SER A 185 9.69 0.88 -22.09
C SER A 185 9.41 -0.16 -21.00
N ARG A 186 10.42 -0.43 -20.15
CA ARG A 186 10.26 -1.34 -18.99
C ARG A 186 9.23 -0.84 -18.00
N VAL A 187 9.12 0.47 -17.85
CA VAL A 187 8.21 1.14 -16.92
C VAL A 187 7.22 1.95 -17.74
N ASP A 188 5.95 1.87 -17.37
CA ASP A 188 4.89 2.64 -17.99
C ASP A 188 4.83 4.04 -17.36
N PRO A 189 5.13 5.13 -18.11
CA PRO A 189 5.08 6.48 -17.55
C PRO A 189 3.69 6.88 -17.05
N ASP A 190 2.63 6.39 -17.71
CA ASP A 190 1.26 6.69 -17.33
C ASP A 190 0.92 6.05 -15.98
N VAL A 191 1.31 4.77 -15.79
CA VAL A 191 1.16 4.07 -14.52
C VAL A 191 1.95 4.75 -13.41
N GLN A 192 3.18 5.19 -13.67
CA GLN A 192 3.96 5.94 -12.68
C GLN A 192 3.29 7.25 -12.30
N SER A 193 2.79 8.01 -13.28
CA SER A 193 2.09 9.26 -13.03
C SER A 193 0.83 9.06 -12.17
N ILE A 194 0.05 8.02 -12.46
CA ILE A 194 -1.15 7.66 -11.69
C ILE A 194 -0.79 7.27 -10.25
N LEU A 195 0.30 6.51 -10.06
CA LEU A 195 0.69 6.00 -8.74
C LEU A 195 1.47 7.02 -7.89
N GLN A 196 2.04 8.07 -8.49
CA GLN A 196 2.86 9.07 -7.79
C GLN A 196 2.23 9.64 -6.52
N PRO A 197 0.92 10.00 -6.47
CA PRO A 197 0.30 10.51 -5.25
C PRO A 197 0.20 9.48 -4.12
N PHE A 198 0.34 8.20 -4.43
CA PHE A 198 0.17 7.08 -3.49
C PHE A 198 1.48 6.55 -2.95
N VAL A 199 2.62 7.01 -3.45
CA VAL A 199 3.93 6.57 -2.96
C VAL A 199 4.15 7.04 -1.53
N HIS A 200 4.57 6.12 -0.65
CA HIS A 200 4.85 6.46 0.73
C HIS A 200 6.13 7.31 0.82
N ALA A 201 6.10 8.40 1.59
CA ALA A 201 7.23 9.33 1.70
C ALA A 201 8.55 8.65 2.12
N GLN A 202 8.46 7.64 2.99
CA GLN A 202 9.63 6.86 3.42
C GLN A 202 10.28 6.02 2.31
N ALA A 203 9.57 5.74 1.20
CA ALA A 203 10.13 4.97 0.10
C ALA A 203 11.35 5.64 -0.57
N TYR A 204 11.45 6.94 -0.45
CA TYR A 204 12.54 7.73 -1.05
C TYR A 204 13.62 8.15 -0.05
N GLY A 205 13.61 7.66 1.19
CA GLY A 205 14.60 8.03 2.19
C GLY A 205 14.60 9.53 2.56
N ILE A 206 13.51 10.22 2.29
CA ILE A 206 13.33 11.61 2.70
C ILE A 206 12.74 11.55 4.11
N ALA A 207 13.62 11.56 5.11
CA ALA A 207 13.28 11.71 6.51
C ALA A 207 13.23 13.22 6.86
#